data_c75fbe98703eba824ad6ae8850b48b1d
#
_entry.id   c75fbe98703eba824ad6ae8850b48b1d
#
_cell.length_a   1.000
_cell.length_b   1.000
_cell.length_c   1.000
_cell.angle_alpha   90.00
_cell.angle_beta   90.00
_cell.angle_gamma   90.00
#
_symmetry.space_group_name_H-M   'P 1'
#
loop_
_entity.id
_entity.type
_entity.pdbx_description
1 polymer ?
#
loop_
_entity_poly.entity_id
_entity_poly.type
_entity_poly.pdbx_seq_one_letter_code
_entity_poly.pdbx_strand_id
1 'polypeptide(L)'
;MSNFDVIDIEEDEFNTIYSDKLEEIKKKKLENMEPGINEIKRVYDIVLKYVKEKKRKIYGGYAWNKVLSHKKKDYAFYNETDTPDIDFYSPEPLVDLVNLCDILHAEGFKYIKGQEARHGETYSIFVNFQLYCEMSYMPKNVYNNVRFLQIDGLNITHPWFMMIDFFRMVTDPMLSWWRFEKHFQRYKRLQELYPLPKISSPLTIERYEDKGIEKIISNVMDVLSTKNNIVFTGFYAYNYYVYLTKERGNNKYINIPYIEAYTDEYRENGMELIDEISKLSDKITYKEFYPFFQFYGYNCVFYYEGIPIFYFYSSNERCIPYKTVDYVKFENTKNVKATKDKIKIGSFDFNIMQALIILVKVRVDDDTEWNDVLYKLINGFVNLRNLYLKQNKLKSYDDSVVASFVTQCLGKVISSERKVGLLIMSRLKKKKPAIIRYTPDKESSNNFNYIFPNSSGNQIKNEKCLKLVETPNKSCNDGKFKDDEDEDEDENKDEDEDNENEDIKNKKIKIKGKNKNNNKNNNKNNNNKKNNKEDSDNESESIISDGEYISEYELDEK
;
A
#
# COMPACT_ATOMS: atom_id res chain seq x y z
N MET A 1 47.08 34.49 -0.42
CA MET A 1 46.55 33.90 0.81
C MET A 1 46.34 32.42 0.48
N SER A 2 47.13 31.53 1.02
CA SER A 2 46.90 30.09 0.87
C SER A 2 45.57 29.75 1.56
N ASN A 3 44.64 29.17 0.81
CA ASN A 3 43.45 28.58 1.42
C ASN A 3 43.95 27.57 2.43
N PHE A 4 43.58 27.75 3.69
CA PHE A 4 43.82 26.79 4.73
C PHE A 4 42.65 25.79 4.67
N ASP A 5 42.89 24.69 3.99
CA ASP A 5 41.93 23.61 3.99
C ASP A 5 42.08 22.80 5.27
N VAL A 6 41.03 22.72 6.05
CA VAL A 6 41.02 21.98 7.34
C VAL A 6 41.09 20.47 7.08
N ILE A 7 40.63 20.03 5.93
CA ILE A 7 40.70 18.64 5.46
C ILE A 7 41.48 18.66 4.15
N ASP A 8 42.72 18.17 4.17
CA ASP A 8 43.61 18.06 3.03
C ASP A 8 43.57 16.62 2.49
N ILE A 9 42.38 16.22 2.05
CA ILE A 9 42.11 14.90 1.46
C ILE A 9 41.29 15.12 0.20
N GLU A 10 41.77 14.60 -0.93
CA GLU A 10 41.02 14.60 -2.18
C GLU A 10 39.78 13.71 -2.07
N GLU A 11 38.70 14.06 -2.79
CA GLU A 11 37.43 13.35 -2.72
C GLU A 11 37.55 11.85 -3.03
N ASP A 12 38.33 11.50 -4.03
CA ASP A 12 38.59 10.09 -4.41
C ASP A 12 39.34 9.33 -3.33
N GLU A 13 40.32 9.99 -2.67
CA GLU A 13 41.07 9.43 -1.54
C GLU A 13 40.16 9.27 -0.32
N PHE A 14 39.29 10.27 -0.03
CA PHE A 14 38.32 10.20 1.05
C PHE A 14 37.37 9.01 0.86
N ASN A 15 36.79 8.85 -0.33
CA ASN A 15 35.90 7.74 -0.65
C ASN A 15 36.57 6.36 -0.47
N THR A 16 37.84 6.25 -0.86
CA THR A 16 38.64 5.03 -0.68
C THR A 16 38.89 4.75 0.81
N ILE A 17 39.34 5.74 1.55
CA ILE A 17 39.58 5.63 3.01
C ILE A 17 38.28 5.26 3.74
N TYR A 18 37.18 5.93 3.39
CA TYR A 18 35.88 5.66 3.99
C TYR A 18 35.42 4.24 3.75
N SER A 19 35.51 3.76 2.49
CA SER A 19 35.16 2.38 2.13
C SER A 19 35.97 1.35 2.92
N ASP A 20 37.29 1.52 2.99
CA ASP A 20 38.19 0.60 3.68
C ASP A 20 38.02 0.61 5.20
N LYS A 21 37.65 1.76 5.76
CA LYS A 21 37.50 1.96 7.22
C LYS A 21 36.11 1.70 7.74
N LEU A 22 35.09 1.69 6.89
CA LEU A 22 33.70 1.60 7.28
C LEU A 22 33.41 0.40 8.19
N GLU A 23 33.86 -0.78 7.81
CA GLU A 23 33.62 -2.00 8.61
C GLU A 23 34.37 -1.97 9.95
N GLU A 24 35.58 -1.42 9.99
CA GLU A 24 36.31 -1.21 11.25
C GLU A 24 35.58 -0.23 12.16
N ILE A 25 35.07 0.87 11.61
CA ILE A 25 34.31 1.89 12.35
C ILE A 25 33.00 1.29 12.88
N LYS A 26 32.24 0.59 12.05
CA LYS A 26 31.02 -0.10 12.47
C LYS A 26 31.27 -1.06 13.64
N LYS A 27 32.32 -1.88 13.53
CA LYS A 27 32.69 -2.81 14.59
C LYS A 27 33.02 -2.09 15.89
N LYS A 28 33.87 -1.06 15.84
CA LYS A 28 34.23 -0.26 17.02
C LYS A 28 33.03 0.47 17.63
N LYS A 29 32.09 0.97 16.75
CA LYS A 29 30.85 1.52 17.23
C LYS A 29 30.08 0.51 18.06
N LEU A 30 29.86 -0.71 17.56
CA LEU A 30 29.12 -1.77 18.25
C LEU A 30 29.79 -2.22 19.56
N GLU A 31 31.11 -2.16 19.64
CA GLU A 31 31.88 -2.52 20.86
C GLU A 31 31.80 -1.45 21.95
N ASN A 32 31.63 -0.17 21.59
CA ASN A 32 31.75 0.96 22.50
C ASN A 32 30.45 1.74 22.74
N MET A 33 29.37 1.43 21.99
CA MET A 33 28.10 2.12 22.19
C MET A 33 27.21 1.45 23.23
N GLU A 34 26.24 2.18 23.74
CA GLU A 34 25.10 1.65 24.50
C GLU A 34 23.80 1.79 23.69
N PRO A 35 23.02 0.70 23.55
CA PRO A 35 23.27 -0.67 24.06
C PRO A 35 24.45 -1.35 23.37
N GLY A 36 25.22 -2.13 24.14
CA GLY A 36 26.37 -2.88 23.61
C GLY A 36 25.95 -4.06 22.74
N ILE A 37 26.86 -4.53 21.87
CA ILE A 37 26.61 -5.61 20.89
C ILE A 37 26.03 -6.88 21.54
N ASN A 38 26.43 -7.22 22.75
CA ASN A 38 25.91 -8.41 23.42
C ASN A 38 24.45 -8.25 23.84
N GLU A 39 24.06 -7.05 24.27
CA GLU A 39 22.67 -6.74 24.58
C GLU A 39 21.82 -6.80 23.29
N ILE A 40 22.28 -6.16 22.23
CA ILE A 40 21.61 -6.17 20.92
C ILE A 40 21.40 -7.62 20.46
N LYS A 41 22.43 -8.46 20.44
CA LYS A 41 22.32 -9.86 20.04
C LYS A 41 21.33 -10.65 20.89
N ARG A 42 21.34 -10.44 22.23
CA ARG A 42 20.36 -11.12 23.10
C ARG A 42 18.91 -10.72 22.78
N VAL A 43 18.66 -9.45 22.50
CA VAL A 43 17.31 -9.01 22.10
C VAL A 43 16.90 -9.66 20.76
N TYR A 44 17.81 -9.65 19.77
CA TYR A 44 17.59 -10.33 18.49
C TYR A 44 17.25 -11.81 18.64
N ASP A 45 18.01 -12.54 19.48
CA ASP A 45 17.79 -13.96 19.71
C ASP A 45 16.41 -14.23 20.32
N ILE A 46 15.97 -13.36 21.25
CA ILE A 46 14.62 -13.44 21.85
C ILE A 46 13.54 -13.18 20.80
N VAL A 47 13.69 -12.13 20.00
CA VAL A 47 12.73 -11.79 18.93
C VAL A 47 12.64 -12.93 17.91
N LEU A 48 13.77 -13.43 17.41
CA LEU A 48 13.81 -14.54 16.46
C LEU A 48 13.22 -15.84 17.03
N LYS A 49 13.51 -16.12 18.30
CA LYS A 49 12.93 -17.27 19.02
C LYS A 49 11.41 -17.15 19.08
N TYR A 50 10.90 -15.96 19.47
CA TYR A 50 9.47 -15.70 19.53
C TYR A 50 8.80 -15.88 18.16
N VAL A 51 9.36 -15.25 17.11
CA VAL A 51 8.86 -15.33 15.74
C VAL A 51 8.82 -16.76 15.25
N LYS A 52 9.85 -17.57 15.57
CA LYS A 52 9.93 -18.98 15.22
C LYS A 52 8.87 -19.83 15.96
N GLU A 53 8.73 -19.66 17.27
CA GLU A 53 7.76 -20.38 18.11
C GLU A 53 6.32 -20.07 17.72
N LYS A 54 6.03 -18.79 17.45
CA LYS A 54 4.71 -18.33 16.99
C LYS A 54 4.48 -18.54 15.48
N LYS A 55 5.48 -19.07 14.76
CA LYS A 55 5.44 -19.32 13.31
C LYS A 55 5.08 -18.06 12.51
N ARG A 56 5.50 -16.88 12.98
CA ARG A 56 5.24 -15.62 12.29
C ARG A 56 5.98 -15.58 10.95
N LYS A 57 5.41 -14.86 9.96
CA LYS A 57 5.97 -14.77 8.60
C LYS A 57 6.78 -13.50 8.48
N ILE A 58 8.09 -13.63 8.36
CA ILE A 58 9.04 -12.51 8.24
C ILE A 58 8.96 -11.91 6.84
N TYR A 59 8.95 -10.58 6.77
CA TYR A 59 9.04 -9.80 5.52
C TYR A 59 10.11 -8.71 5.66
N GLY A 60 10.13 -7.71 4.79
CA GLY A 60 11.05 -6.56 4.89
C GLY A 60 12.52 -6.90 4.59
N GLY A 61 13.42 -6.01 5.03
CA GLY A 61 14.85 -6.09 4.71
C GLY A 61 15.50 -7.39 5.15
N TYR A 62 15.23 -7.83 6.38
CA TYR A 62 15.77 -9.08 6.91
C TYR A 62 15.35 -10.29 6.04
N ALA A 63 14.08 -10.37 5.64
CA ALA A 63 13.57 -11.44 4.79
C ALA A 63 14.25 -11.48 3.41
N TRP A 64 14.38 -10.33 2.75
CA TRP A 64 15.08 -10.22 1.47
C TRP A 64 16.51 -10.73 1.58
N ASN A 65 17.26 -10.29 2.61
CA ASN A 65 18.64 -10.74 2.82
C ASN A 65 18.73 -12.25 3.03
N LYS A 66 17.84 -12.82 3.86
CA LYS A 66 17.79 -14.26 4.12
C LYS A 66 17.48 -15.07 2.85
N VAL A 67 16.49 -14.65 2.06
CA VAL A 67 16.08 -15.34 0.83
C VAL A 67 17.21 -15.32 -0.21
N LEU A 68 17.88 -14.18 -0.37
CA LEU A 68 18.97 -14.04 -1.34
C LEU A 68 20.21 -14.83 -0.91
N SER A 69 20.67 -14.64 0.33
CA SER A 69 21.87 -15.28 0.86
C SER A 69 21.74 -16.80 1.02
N HIS A 70 20.54 -17.32 1.24
CA HIS A 70 20.26 -18.74 1.32
C HIS A 70 20.60 -19.47 0.00
N LYS A 71 20.28 -18.87 -1.14
CA LYS A 71 20.64 -19.43 -2.45
C LYS A 71 22.06 -19.05 -2.91
N LYS A 72 22.51 -17.83 -2.63
CA LYS A 72 23.80 -17.34 -3.06
C LYS A 72 24.37 -16.39 -2.01
N LYS A 73 25.36 -16.85 -1.25
CA LYS A 73 25.95 -16.10 -0.14
C LYS A 73 26.39 -14.69 -0.54
N ASP A 74 26.98 -14.52 -1.71
CA ASP A 74 27.45 -13.23 -2.23
C ASP A 74 26.33 -12.23 -2.54
N TYR A 75 25.07 -12.65 -2.44
CA TYR A 75 23.91 -11.77 -2.62
C TYR A 75 23.40 -11.22 -1.29
N ALA A 76 24.01 -11.60 -0.18
CA ALA A 76 23.79 -10.93 1.09
C ALA A 76 24.16 -9.44 0.94
N PHE A 77 23.35 -8.59 1.56
CA PHE A 77 23.61 -7.16 1.63
C PHE A 77 23.65 -6.66 3.09
N TYR A 78 23.31 -7.51 4.05
CA TYR A 78 23.63 -7.32 5.46
C TYR A 78 24.79 -8.23 5.84
N ASN A 79 25.73 -7.68 6.59
CA ASN A 79 26.87 -8.40 7.13
C ASN A 79 26.69 -8.63 8.66
N GLU A 80 27.72 -9.15 9.32
CA GLU A 80 27.66 -9.51 10.74
C GLU A 80 27.55 -8.31 11.68
N THR A 81 27.88 -7.11 11.20
CA THR A 81 27.81 -5.85 11.95
C THR A 81 26.48 -5.11 11.75
N ASP A 82 25.72 -5.48 10.75
CA ASP A 82 24.42 -4.89 10.49
C ASP A 82 23.36 -5.51 11.42
N THR A 83 22.53 -4.66 12.00
CA THR A 83 21.46 -5.06 12.93
C THR A 83 20.10 -4.55 12.43
N PRO A 84 19.64 -5.06 11.26
CA PRO A 84 18.36 -4.63 10.70
C PRO A 84 17.22 -5.02 11.63
N ASP A 85 16.14 -4.26 11.63
CA ASP A 85 14.90 -4.63 12.27
C ASP A 85 14.30 -5.93 11.69
N ILE A 86 13.51 -6.61 12.51
CA ILE A 86 12.86 -7.87 12.13
C ILE A 86 11.37 -7.57 11.86
N ASP A 87 11.03 -7.41 10.60
CA ASP A 87 9.64 -7.20 10.18
C ASP A 87 8.91 -8.53 10.07
N PHE A 88 7.73 -8.66 10.66
CA PHE A 88 6.91 -9.85 10.51
C PHE A 88 5.41 -9.56 10.46
N TYR A 89 4.68 -10.38 9.70
CA TYR A 89 3.22 -10.37 9.68
C TYR A 89 2.66 -11.19 10.83
N SER A 90 1.57 -10.66 11.41
CA SER A 90 0.81 -11.32 12.47
C SER A 90 -0.69 -11.18 12.23
N PRO A 91 -1.49 -12.22 12.49
CA PRO A 91 -2.95 -12.10 12.54
C PRO A 91 -3.45 -11.47 13.85
N GLU A 92 -2.55 -11.26 14.84
CA GLU A 92 -2.85 -10.73 16.17
C GLU A 92 -1.73 -9.83 16.71
N PRO A 93 -1.35 -8.76 15.99
CA PRO A 93 -0.12 -8.01 16.27
C PRO A 93 -0.11 -7.34 17.65
N LEU A 94 -1.27 -6.93 18.18
CA LEU A 94 -1.35 -6.36 19.53
C LEU A 94 -1.06 -7.41 20.62
N VAL A 95 -1.48 -8.65 20.41
CA VAL A 95 -1.15 -9.76 21.33
C VAL A 95 0.35 -10.06 21.28
N ASP A 96 0.93 -10.10 20.08
CA ASP A 96 2.37 -10.29 19.92
C ASP A 96 3.15 -9.14 20.53
N LEU A 97 2.70 -7.89 20.37
CA LEU A 97 3.32 -6.70 20.97
C LEU A 97 3.45 -6.84 22.48
N VAL A 98 2.33 -7.13 23.16
CA VAL A 98 2.28 -7.28 24.61
C VAL A 98 3.16 -8.44 25.07
N ASN A 99 2.98 -9.62 24.47
CA ASN A 99 3.72 -10.82 24.87
C ASN A 99 5.23 -10.64 24.71
N LEU A 100 5.68 -10.05 23.60
CA LEU A 100 7.11 -9.88 23.33
C LEU A 100 7.72 -8.81 24.25
N CYS A 101 6.99 -7.72 24.53
CA CYS A 101 7.42 -6.73 25.54
C CYS A 101 7.55 -7.35 26.93
N ASP A 102 6.59 -8.19 27.35
CA ASP A 102 6.61 -8.88 28.65
C ASP A 102 7.79 -9.87 28.76
N ILE A 103 8.07 -10.63 27.69
CA ILE A 103 9.21 -11.55 27.63
C ILE A 103 10.51 -10.77 27.78
N LEU A 104 10.69 -9.67 27.04
CA LEU A 104 11.88 -8.84 27.12
C LEU A 104 12.07 -8.24 28.53
N HIS A 105 10.97 -7.81 29.16
CA HIS A 105 11.00 -7.30 30.52
C HIS A 105 11.40 -8.39 31.55
N ALA A 106 10.85 -9.58 31.42
CA ALA A 106 11.20 -10.72 32.28
C ALA A 106 12.66 -11.16 32.12
N GLU A 107 13.27 -10.95 30.95
CA GLU A 107 14.70 -11.17 30.68
C GLU A 107 15.60 -10.05 31.23
N GLY A 108 15.02 -9.02 31.87
CA GLY A 108 15.74 -7.95 32.59
C GLY A 108 16.14 -6.75 31.73
N PHE A 109 15.65 -6.64 30.50
CA PHE A 109 15.89 -5.45 29.67
C PHE A 109 15.14 -4.23 30.22
N LYS A 110 15.67 -3.04 29.94
CA LYS A 110 15.13 -1.75 30.39
C LYS A 110 14.59 -0.94 29.20
N TYR A 111 13.80 0.07 29.53
CA TYR A 111 13.22 1.01 28.53
C TYR A 111 12.52 0.30 27.38
N ILE A 112 11.76 -0.75 27.71
CA ILE A 112 10.98 -1.48 26.72
C ILE A 112 9.72 -0.68 26.41
N LYS A 113 9.44 -0.50 25.12
CA LYS A 113 8.27 0.20 24.64
C LYS A 113 7.72 -0.46 23.39
N GLY A 114 6.47 -0.91 23.44
CA GLY A 114 5.68 -1.26 22.29
C GLY A 114 4.81 -0.08 21.89
N GLN A 115 4.76 0.27 20.61
CA GLN A 115 3.90 1.36 20.14
C GLN A 115 3.42 1.14 18.71
N GLU A 116 2.36 1.83 18.35
CA GLU A 116 1.90 1.94 16.98
C GLU A 116 2.96 2.64 16.11
N ALA A 117 3.25 2.06 14.94
CA ALA A 117 4.19 2.62 13.97
C ALA A 117 3.53 3.71 13.11
N ARG A 118 4.31 4.31 12.19
CA ARG A 118 3.80 5.30 11.23
C ARG A 118 2.89 4.68 10.15
N HIS A 119 3.02 3.37 9.92
CA HIS A 119 2.16 2.66 8.97
C HIS A 119 0.94 2.11 9.71
N GLY A 120 -0.23 2.27 9.13
CA GLY A 120 -1.47 1.74 9.71
C GLY A 120 -1.37 0.25 10.00
N GLU A 121 -1.93 -0.17 11.14
CA GLU A 121 -1.96 -1.58 11.58
C GLU A 121 -0.57 -2.21 11.77
N THR A 122 0.47 -1.40 11.99
CA THR A 122 1.85 -1.83 12.26
C THR A 122 2.27 -1.34 13.66
N TYR A 123 3.00 -2.18 14.36
CA TYR A 123 3.44 -1.93 15.73
C TYR A 123 4.92 -2.23 15.87
N SER A 124 5.64 -1.36 16.56
CA SER A 124 7.09 -1.41 16.72
C SER A 124 7.47 -1.71 18.17
N ILE A 125 8.54 -2.47 18.38
CA ILE A 125 9.12 -2.72 19.71
C ILE A 125 10.50 -2.11 19.79
N PHE A 126 10.66 -1.30 20.83
CA PHE A 126 11.92 -0.66 21.20
C PHE A 126 12.43 -1.25 22.51
N VAL A 127 13.72 -1.45 22.60
CA VAL A 127 14.45 -1.78 23.82
C VAL A 127 15.61 -0.82 23.91
N ASN A 128 15.76 -0.16 25.06
CA ASN A 128 16.81 0.83 25.26
C ASN A 128 16.87 1.88 24.13
N PHE A 129 15.68 2.36 23.70
CA PHE A 129 15.44 3.34 22.63
C PHE A 129 15.78 2.88 21.19
N GLN A 130 16.29 1.66 21.01
CA GLN A 130 16.57 1.09 19.69
C GLN A 130 15.38 0.25 19.20
N LEU A 131 15.02 0.39 17.91
CA LEU A 131 14.03 -0.43 17.22
C LEU A 131 14.60 -1.83 16.97
N TYR A 132 13.82 -2.87 17.24
CA TYR A 132 14.25 -4.27 16.99
C TYR A 132 13.31 -5.04 16.09
N CYS A 133 12.02 -4.74 16.12
CA CYS A 133 11.08 -5.41 15.23
C CYS A 133 9.83 -4.56 14.99
N GLU A 134 9.23 -4.80 13.83
CA GLU A 134 7.91 -4.30 13.49
C GLU A 134 6.97 -5.46 13.14
N MET A 135 5.74 -5.37 13.60
CA MET A 135 4.71 -6.37 13.34
C MET A 135 3.51 -5.74 12.66
N SER A 136 3.24 -6.17 11.43
CA SER A 136 2.11 -5.69 10.64
C SER A 136 0.95 -6.69 10.68
N TYR A 137 -0.26 -6.16 10.80
CA TYR A 137 -1.46 -6.99 10.75
C TYR A 137 -1.64 -7.63 9.37
N MET A 138 -1.96 -8.92 9.37
CA MET A 138 -2.40 -9.63 8.19
C MET A 138 -3.63 -10.46 8.57
N PRO A 139 -4.78 -10.29 7.89
CA PRO A 139 -6.00 -11.05 8.17
C PRO A 139 -5.73 -12.55 8.19
N LYS A 140 -6.34 -13.27 9.14
CA LYS A 140 -6.05 -14.68 9.42
C LYS A 140 -6.19 -15.59 8.20
N ASN A 141 -7.20 -15.37 7.37
CA ASN A 141 -7.40 -16.11 6.13
C ASN A 141 -6.24 -15.91 5.14
N VAL A 142 -5.79 -14.66 4.94
CA VAL A 142 -4.62 -14.35 4.11
C VAL A 142 -3.36 -14.92 4.74
N TYR A 143 -3.16 -14.69 6.04
CA TYR A 143 -1.99 -15.17 6.78
C TYR A 143 -1.81 -16.68 6.67
N ASN A 144 -2.87 -17.47 6.84
CA ASN A 144 -2.79 -18.93 6.78
C ASN A 144 -2.40 -19.43 5.37
N ASN A 145 -2.85 -18.76 4.33
CA ASN A 145 -2.72 -19.22 2.94
C ASN A 145 -1.58 -18.56 2.16
N VAL A 146 -1.05 -17.40 2.61
CA VAL A 146 0.13 -16.79 1.97
C VAL A 146 1.33 -17.72 2.06
N ARG A 147 1.93 -18.01 0.91
CA ARG A 147 3.11 -18.89 0.79
C ARG A 147 4.33 -18.30 1.48
N PHE A 148 5.16 -19.18 2.00
CA PHE A 148 6.43 -18.85 2.64
C PHE A 148 7.50 -19.89 2.30
N LEU A 149 8.75 -19.50 2.49
CA LEU A 149 9.91 -20.40 2.50
C LEU A 149 10.32 -20.65 3.95
N GLN A 150 10.76 -21.86 4.24
CA GLN A 150 11.32 -22.19 5.54
C GLN A 150 12.85 -22.15 5.45
N ILE A 151 13.46 -21.19 6.13
CA ILE A 151 14.91 -20.96 6.14
C ILE A 151 15.36 -20.85 7.59
N ASP A 152 16.30 -21.69 8.03
CA ASP A 152 16.81 -21.77 9.41
C ASP A 152 15.71 -21.97 10.47
N GLY A 153 14.59 -22.58 10.05
CA GLY A 153 13.39 -22.79 10.89
C GLY A 153 12.50 -21.57 11.05
N LEU A 154 12.78 -20.49 10.30
CA LEU A 154 11.95 -19.29 10.20
C LEU A 154 11.06 -19.35 8.96
N ASN A 155 9.84 -18.84 9.08
CA ASN A 155 8.92 -18.70 7.96
C ASN A 155 9.17 -17.34 7.29
N ILE A 156 9.74 -17.34 6.09
CA ILE A 156 10.04 -16.14 5.32
C ILE A 156 9.01 -16.00 4.21
N THR A 157 8.39 -14.85 4.03
CA THR A 157 7.43 -14.62 2.93
C THR A 157 8.01 -15.02 1.58
N HIS A 158 7.16 -15.59 0.72
CA HIS A 158 7.62 -16.11 -0.56
C HIS A 158 8.13 -14.98 -1.47
N PRO A 159 9.20 -15.19 -2.26
CA PRO A 159 9.78 -14.18 -3.16
C PRO A 159 8.78 -13.47 -4.07
N TRP A 160 7.78 -14.19 -4.59
CA TRP A 160 6.76 -13.57 -5.44
C TRP A 160 5.84 -12.62 -4.68
N PHE A 161 5.62 -12.87 -3.39
CA PHE A 161 4.93 -11.91 -2.52
C PHE A 161 5.80 -10.66 -2.31
N MET A 162 7.11 -10.83 -2.11
CA MET A 162 8.05 -9.70 -1.99
C MET A 162 8.14 -8.87 -3.28
N MET A 163 7.94 -9.47 -4.46
CA MET A 163 7.90 -8.73 -5.73
C MET A 163 6.76 -7.70 -5.76
N ILE A 164 5.64 -7.98 -5.12
CA ILE A 164 4.54 -7.02 -5.02
C ILE A 164 5.00 -5.75 -4.29
N ASP A 165 5.76 -5.87 -3.21
CA ASP A 165 6.28 -4.71 -2.46
C ASP A 165 7.20 -3.85 -3.33
N PHE A 166 8.03 -4.47 -4.16
CA PHE A 166 8.83 -3.72 -5.14
C PHE A 166 7.95 -2.94 -6.12
N PHE A 167 6.94 -3.57 -6.71
CA PHE A 167 6.05 -2.88 -7.65
C PHE A 167 5.19 -1.83 -6.96
N ARG A 168 4.78 -2.04 -5.69
CA ARG A 168 4.08 -1.01 -4.90
C ARG A 168 4.92 0.25 -4.73
N MET A 169 6.23 0.10 -4.59
CA MET A 169 7.17 1.22 -4.52
C MET A 169 7.31 1.92 -5.89
N VAL A 170 7.51 1.16 -6.96
CA VAL A 170 7.70 1.71 -8.32
C VAL A 170 6.45 2.40 -8.85
N THR A 171 5.26 1.95 -8.44
CA THR A 171 3.97 2.57 -8.82
C THR A 171 3.62 3.82 -8.01
N ASP A 172 4.41 4.14 -6.99
CA ASP A 172 4.28 5.38 -6.21
C ASP A 172 5.62 6.12 -6.13
N PRO A 173 6.13 6.61 -7.28
CA PRO A 173 7.47 7.20 -7.33
C PRO A 173 7.59 8.50 -6.52
N MET A 174 6.51 9.24 -6.34
CA MET A 174 6.53 10.51 -5.61
C MET A 174 6.76 10.33 -4.10
N LEU A 175 6.35 9.18 -3.54
CA LEU A 175 6.53 8.87 -2.11
C LEU A 175 7.65 7.84 -1.85
N SER A 176 8.28 7.30 -2.92
CA SER A 176 9.22 6.18 -2.77
C SER A 176 10.54 6.33 -3.55
N TRP A 177 10.76 7.45 -4.26
CA TRP A 177 11.90 7.65 -5.17
C TRP A 177 13.25 7.36 -4.51
N TRP A 178 13.42 7.76 -3.25
CA TRP A 178 14.64 7.59 -2.46
C TRP A 178 14.99 6.12 -2.16
N ARG A 179 14.04 5.19 -2.35
CA ARG A 179 14.25 3.74 -2.17
C ARG A 179 14.68 3.03 -3.44
N PHE A 180 14.59 3.65 -4.60
CA PHE A 180 14.68 2.95 -5.89
C PHE A 180 16.00 2.24 -6.11
N GLU A 181 17.12 2.89 -5.89
CA GLU A 181 18.44 2.31 -6.15
C GLU A 181 18.66 1.01 -5.37
N LYS A 182 18.51 1.09 -4.04
CA LYS A 182 18.67 -0.03 -3.10
C LYS A 182 17.72 -1.19 -3.46
N HIS A 183 16.43 -0.90 -3.66
CA HIS A 183 15.44 -1.93 -3.94
C HIS A 183 15.52 -2.49 -5.35
N PHE A 184 15.92 -1.71 -6.34
CA PHE A 184 16.11 -2.20 -7.70
C PHE A 184 17.17 -3.28 -7.79
N GLN A 185 18.31 -3.08 -7.13
CA GLN A 185 19.37 -4.09 -7.09
C GLN A 185 18.92 -5.37 -6.38
N ARG A 186 18.21 -5.23 -5.25
CA ARG A 186 17.64 -6.37 -4.51
C ARG A 186 16.63 -7.13 -5.36
N TYR A 187 15.70 -6.41 -6.01
CA TYR A 187 14.71 -6.99 -6.91
C TYR A 187 15.36 -7.75 -8.08
N LYS A 188 16.39 -7.17 -8.71
CA LYS A 188 17.12 -7.82 -9.80
C LYS A 188 17.73 -9.16 -9.36
N ARG A 189 18.36 -9.20 -8.19
CA ARG A 189 18.90 -10.43 -7.57
C ARG A 189 17.79 -11.43 -7.25
N LEU A 190 16.67 -10.95 -6.72
CA LEU A 190 15.50 -11.79 -6.41
C LEU A 190 14.94 -12.44 -7.68
N GLN A 191 14.75 -11.66 -8.73
CA GLN A 191 14.24 -12.15 -10.01
C GLN A 191 15.18 -13.16 -10.67
N GLU A 192 16.51 -13.00 -10.53
CA GLU A 192 17.51 -13.98 -11.01
C GLU A 192 17.35 -15.33 -10.29
N LEU A 193 17.20 -15.32 -8.97
CA LEU A 193 17.18 -16.54 -8.15
C LEU A 193 15.80 -17.20 -8.08
N TYR A 194 14.73 -16.42 -8.21
CA TYR A 194 13.33 -16.84 -8.09
C TYR A 194 12.48 -16.28 -9.25
N PRO A 195 12.82 -16.60 -10.51
CA PRO A 195 12.10 -16.08 -11.65
C PRO A 195 10.62 -16.55 -11.62
N LEU A 196 9.74 -15.73 -12.15
CA LEU A 196 8.40 -16.17 -12.50
C LEU A 196 8.46 -17.24 -13.60
N PRO A 197 7.55 -18.18 -13.63
CA PRO A 197 7.48 -19.19 -14.69
C PRO A 197 7.45 -18.54 -16.07
N LYS A 198 8.36 -18.93 -16.94
CA LYS A 198 8.35 -18.52 -18.35
C LYS A 198 7.46 -19.49 -19.12
N ILE A 199 6.37 -18.97 -19.65
CA ILE A 199 5.42 -19.75 -20.42
C ILE A 199 5.53 -19.32 -21.89
N SER A 200 5.88 -20.25 -22.76
CA SER A 200 6.09 -20.01 -24.20
C SER A 200 4.79 -19.92 -24.98
N SER A 201 3.75 -20.58 -24.50
CA SER A 201 2.45 -20.55 -25.15
C SER A 201 1.79 -19.16 -25.01
N PRO A 202 1.13 -18.66 -26.06
CA PRO A 202 0.44 -17.38 -25.99
C PRO A 202 -0.70 -17.41 -24.96
N LEU A 203 -1.03 -16.24 -24.43
CA LEU A 203 -2.26 -16.08 -23.65
C LEU A 203 -3.45 -16.31 -24.57
N THR A 204 -4.32 -17.24 -24.17
CA THR A 204 -5.59 -17.53 -24.84
C THR A 204 -6.66 -17.61 -23.77
N ILE A 205 -7.79 -16.99 -24.05
CA ILE A 205 -9.01 -17.08 -23.23
C ILE A 205 -10.09 -17.64 -24.12
N GLU A 206 -10.70 -18.72 -23.71
CA GLU A 206 -11.82 -19.32 -24.42
C GLU A 206 -13.01 -18.36 -24.43
N ARG A 207 -13.80 -18.44 -25.48
CA ARG A 207 -15.03 -17.66 -25.55
C ARG A 207 -16.07 -18.26 -24.60
N TYR A 208 -16.87 -17.39 -24.03
CA TYR A 208 -18.10 -17.86 -23.41
C TYR A 208 -18.99 -18.55 -24.46
N GLU A 209 -19.61 -19.65 -24.09
CA GLU A 209 -20.59 -20.32 -24.93
C GLU A 209 -21.81 -19.42 -25.17
N ASP A 210 -22.18 -18.66 -24.14
CA ASP A 210 -23.25 -17.66 -24.22
C ASP A 210 -22.73 -16.32 -24.80
N LYS A 211 -23.18 -16.01 -26.02
CA LYS A 211 -22.90 -14.73 -26.67
C LYS A 211 -23.49 -13.52 -25.93
N GLY A 212 -24.46 -13.73 -25.03
CA GLY A 212 -25.05 -12.71 -24.19
C GLY A 212 -24.01 -12.09 -23.25
N ILE A 213 -23.14 -12.91 -22.69
CA ILE A 213 -22.08 -12.45 -21.76
C ILE A 213 -21.10 -11.51 -22.49
N GLU A 214 -20.63 -11.88 -23.69
CA GLU A 214 -19.72 -11.02 -24.47
C GLU A 214 -20.37 -9.67 -24.80
N LYS A 215 -21.66 -9.67 -25.14
CA LYS A 215 -22.40 -8.45 -25.40
C LYS A 215 -22.54 -7.57 -24.16
N ILE A 216 -22.81 -8.16 -23.02
CA ILE A 216 -22.91 -7.44 -21.74
C ILE A 216 -21.54 -6.85 -21.37
N ILE A 217 -20.45 -7.60 -21.45
CA ILE A 217 -19.10 -7.09 -21.20
C ILE A 217 -18.80 -5.89 -22.12
N SER A 218 -19.16 -5.98 -23.42
CA SER A 218 -19.00 -4.86 -24.36
C SER A 218 -19.83 -3.63 -23.96
N ASN A 219 -21.07 -3.83 -23.52
CA ASN A 219 -21.93 -2.72 -23.07
C ASN A 219 -21.39 -2.08 -21.77
N VAL A 220 -20.90 -2.88 -20.83
CA VAL A 220 -20.24 -2.39 -19.61
C VAL A 220 -19.00 -1.56 -19.97
N MET A 221 -18.18 -2.01 -20.93
CA MET A 221 -17.06 -1.22 -21.45
C MET A 221 -17.50 0.13 -22.02
N ASP A 222 -18.60 0.17 -22.78
CA ASP A 222 -19.12 1.42 -23.33
C ASP A 222 -19.55 2.39 -22.22
N VAL A 223 -20.22 1.91 -21.17
CA VAL A 223 -20.53 2.71 -19.97
C VAL A 223 -19.26 3.25 -19.31
N LEU A 224 -18.31 2.39 -19.02
CA LEU A 224 -17.07 2.75 -18.34
C LEU A 224 -16.20 3.72 -19.15
N SER A 225 -16.22 3.62 -20.49
CA SER A 225 -15.43 4.49 -21.37
C SER A 225 -15.86 5.96 -21.32
N THR A 226 -17.05 6.26 -20.81
CA THR A 226 -17.55 7.63 -20.62
C THR A 226 -17.08 8.27 -19.32
N LYS A 227 -16.49 7.49 -18.40
CA LYS A 227 -16.10 7.97 -17.05
C LYS A 227 -14.67 8.46 -17.03
N ASN A 228 -14.46 9.66 -16.49
CA ASN A 228 -13.13 10.31 -16.43
C ASN A 228 -12.27 9.90 -15.25
N ASN A 229 -12.86 9.30 -14.22
CA ASN A 229 -12.19 8.95 -12.96
C ASN A 229 -12.03 7.43 -12.77
N ILE A 230 -11.93 6.70 -13.88
CA ILE A 230 -11.73 5.26 -13.91
C ILE A 230 -10.44 4.94 -14.65
N VAL A 231 -9.63 4.04 -14.08
CA VAL A 231 -8.39 3.53 -14.65
C VAL A 231 -8.54 2.05 -14.96
N PHE A 232 -8.48 1.69 -16.23
CA PHE A 232 -8.57 0.30 -16.70
C PHE A 232 -7.25 -0.45 -16.52
N THR A 233 -7.35 -1.73 -16.16
CA THR A 233 -6.21 -2.63 -15.95
C THR A 233 -6.45 -4.02 -16.53
N GLY A 234 -5.56 -4.96 -16.24
CA GLY A 234 -5.74 -6.38 -16.52
C GLY A 234 -5.89 -6.72 -18.00
N PHE A 235 -6.89 -7.53 -18.34
CA PHE A 235 -7.06 -8.08 -19.68
C PHE A 235 -7.38 -7.03 -20.74
N TYR A 236 -8.07 -5.96 -20.37
CA TYR A 236 -8.28 -4.84 -21.30
C TYR A 236 -6.96 -4.13 -21.63
N ALA A 237 -6.15 -3.84 -20.61
CA ALA A 237 -4.84 -3.23 -20.80
C ALA A 237 -3.91 -4.13 -21.64
N TYR A 238 -3.97 -5.46 -21.46
CA TYR A 238 -3.24 -6.40 -22.29
C TYR A 238 -3.61 -6.27 -23.77
N ASN A 239 -4.90 -6.31 -24.10
CA ASN A 239 -5.37 -6.14 -25.47
C ASN A 239 -4.94 -4.79 -26.05
N TYR A 240 -4.94 -3.73 -25.22
CA TYR A 240 -4.45 -2.42 -25.64
C TYR A 240 -2.96 -2.46 -26.00
N TYR A 241 -2.13 -3.16 -25.23
CA TYR A 241 -0.69 -3.34 -25.53
C TYR A 241 -0.49 -4.15 -26.81
N VAL A 242 -1.31 -5.17 -27.06
CA VAL A 242 -1.33 -5.89 -28.35
C VAL A 242 -1.68 -4.94 -29.50
N TYR A 243 -2.64 -4.03 -29.29
CA TYR A 243 -3.03 -3.01 -30.28
C TYR A 243 -1.89 -2.06 -30.64
N LEU A 244 -1.15 -1.58 -29.63
CA LEU A 244 -0.03 -0.66 -29.83
C LEU A 244 1.19 -1.30 -30.53
N THR A 245 1.38 -2.60 -30.39
CA THR A 245 2.58 -3.29 -30.85
C THR A 245 2.38 -3.83 -32.27
N LYS A 246 3.17 -3.31 -33.24
CA LYS A 246 3.06 -3.70 -34.66
C LYS A 246 3.47 -5.16 -34.88
N GLU A 247 4.67 -5.53 -34.43
CA GLU A 247 5.18 -6.89 -34.46
C GLU A 247 4.94 -7.56 -33.11
N ARG A 248 3.86 -8.31 -33.01
CA ARG A 248 3.33 -8.82 -31.74
C ARG A 248 4.00 -10.10 -31.25
N GLY A 249 4.91 -10.69 -32.06
CA GLY A 249 5.44 -12.02 -31.79
C GLY A 249 4.30 -13.05 -31.71
N ASN A 250 4.30 -13.87 -30.66
CA ASN A 250 3.23 -14.84 -30.41
C ASN A 250 1.98 -14.23 -29.70
N ASN A 251 2.02 -12.94 -29.33
CA ASN A 251 0.91 -12.32 -28.61
C ASN A 251 -0.25 -12.00 -29.58
N LYS A 252 -1.46 -12.27 -29.13
CA LYS A 252 -2.69 -12.07 -29.89
C LYS A 252 -3.72 -11.36 -29.04
N TYR A 253 -4.72 -10.74 -29.66
CA TYR A 253 -5.91 -10.31 -28.93
C TYR A 253 -6.59 -11.52 -28.30
N ILE A 254 -7.05 -11.32 -27.08
CA ILE A 254 -7.83 -12.31 -26.33
C ILE A 254 -9.27 -11.89 -26.21
N ASN A 255 -10.16 -12.82 -25.96
CA ASN A 255 -11.49 -12.52 -25.46
C ASN A 255 -11.33 -12.01 -24.02
N ILE A 256 -11.89 -10.85 -23.71
CA ILE A 256 -11.81 -10.26 -22.38
C ILE A 256 -12.79 -11.02 -21.47
N PRO A 257 -12.29 -11.78 -20.45
CA PRO A 257 -13.18 -12.58 -19.62
C PRO A 257 -14.00 -11.72 -18.66
N TYR A 258 -13.43 -10.64 -18.20
CA TYR A 258 -14.05 -9.61 -17.36
C TYR A 258 -13.23 -8.32 -17.44
N ILE A 259 -13.84 -7.23 -17.06
CA ILE A 259 -13.17 -5.92 -16.98
C ILE A 259 -12.64 -5.71 -15.58
N GLU A 260 -11.51 -5.00 -15.47
CA GLU A 260 -10.94 -4.56 -14.20
C GLU A 260 -10.68 -3.07 -14.26
N ALA A 261 -11.16 -2.35 -13.25
CA ALA A 261 -10.96 -0.92 -13.18
C ALA A 261 -10.82 -0.41 -11.73
N TYR A 262 -10.08 0.68 -11.59
CA TYR A 262 -9.78 1.34 -10.32
C TYR A 262 -10.31 2.77 -10.31
N THR A 263 -10.69 3.24 -9.12
CA THR A 263 -11.05 4.63 -8.87
C THR A 263 -10.53 5.10 -7.51
N ASP A 264 -10.38 6.40 -7.34
CA ASP A 264 -10.09 7.05 -6.05
C ASP A 264 -11.37 7.47 -5.29
N GLU A 265 -12.49 7.63 -6.00
CA GLU A 265 -13.81 7.98 -5.47
C GLU A 265 -14.73 6.75 -5.54
N TYR A 266 -14.42 5.74 -4.74
CA TYR A 266 -15.04 4.41 -4.88
C TYR A 266 -16.54 4.40 -4.59
N ARG A 267 -16.99 5.11 -3.54
CA ARG A 267 -18.39 5.10 -3.12
C ARG A 267 -19.27 5.81 -4.16
N GLU A 268 -18.88 7.00 -4.54
CA GLU A 268 -19.62 7.85 -5.47
C GLU A 268 -19.72 7.18 -6.84
N ASN A 269 -18.59 6.79 -7.38
CA ASN A 269 -18.55 6.10 -8.68
C ASN A 269 -19.20 4.72 -8.63
N GLY A 270 -19.07 4.01 -7.51
CA GLY A 270 -19.70 2.70 -7.32
C GLY A 270 -21.22 2.77 -7.35
N MET A 271 -21.82 3.74 -6.68
CA MET A 271 -23.27 3.94 -6.71
C MET A 271 -23.78 4.28 -8.12
N GLU A 272 -23.09 5.19 -8.82
CA GLU A 272 -23.43 5.54 -10.20
C GLU A 272 -23.33 4.33 -11.14
N LEU A 273 -22.25 3.54 -11.01
CA LEU A 273 -22.05 2.34 -11.84
C LEU A 273 -23.07 1.23 -11.54
N ILE A 274 -23.47 1.06 -10.29
CA ILE A 274 -24.54 0.12 -9.93
C ILE A 274 -25.82 0.49 -10.68
N ASP A 275 -26.21 1.76 -10.66
CA ASP A 275 -27.41 2.24 -11.31
C ASP A 275 -27.35 2.09 -12.84
N GLU A 276 -26.21 2.41 -13.46
CA GLU A 276 -26.07 2.34 -14.91
C GLU A 276 -25.94 0.91 -15.44
N ILE A 277 -25.10 0.10 -14.78
CA ILE A 277 -24.82 -1.28 -15.24
C ILE A 277 -26.02 -2.18 -14.98
N SER A 278 -26.74 -2.01 -13.86
CA SER A 278 -27.95 -2.80 -13.58
C SER A 278 -29.07 -2.57 -14.60
N LYS A 279 -29.09 -1.40 -15.26
CA LYS A 279 -30.06 -1.12 -16.35
C LYS A 279 -29.77 -1.88 -17.65
N LEU A 280 -28.57 -2.42 -17.82
CA LEU A 280 -28.21 -3.17 -19.02
C LEU A 280 -28.91 -4.52 -19.10
N SER A 281 -29.24 -5.15 -17.96
CA SER A 281 -30.00 -6.40 -17.88
C SER A 281 -30.46 -6.66 -16.44
N ASP A 282 -31.67 -7.23 -16.30
CA ASP A 282 -32.25 -7.74 -15.05
C ASP A 282 -31.51 -8.97 -14.47
N LYS A 283 -30.63 -9.59 -15.26
CA LYS A 283 -29.79 -10.71 -14.85
C LYS A 283 -28.46 -10.27 -14.22
N ILE A 284 -28.20 -8.96 -14.16
CA ILE A 284 -26.99 -8.42 -13.53
C ILE A 284 -27.23 -8.32 -12.04
N THR A 285 -26.28 -8.85 -11.28
CA THR A 285 -26.19 -8.72 -9.82
C THR A 285 -24.82 -8.18 -9.44
N TYR A 286 -24.68 -7.64 -8.25
CA TYR A 286 -23.39 -7.18 -7.76
C TYR A 286 -23.17 -7.60 -6.31
N LYS A 287 -21.91 -7.65 -5.89
CA LYS A 287 -21.51 -7.96 -4.53
C LYS A 287 -20.27 -7.16 -4.16
N GLU A 288 -20.31 -6.53 -2.99
CA GLU A 288 -19.17 -5.83 -2.42
C GLU A 288 -18.33 -6.78 -1.56
N PHE A 289 -17.02 -6.58 -1.59
CA PHE A 289 -16.04 -7.34 -0.83
C PHE A 289 -15.14 -6.41 -0.04
N TYR A 290 -14.75 -6.86 1.16
CA TYR A 290 -13.80 -6.17 2.01
C TYR A 290 -12.41 -6.03 1.34
N PRO A 291 -11.58 -5.09 1.83
CA PRO A 291 -10.20 -4.93 1.37
C PRO A 291 -9.41 -6.24 1.41
N PHE A 292 -8.63 -6.48 0.38
CA PHE A 292 -7.71 -7.61 0.35
C PHE A 292 -6.36 -7.20 0.89
N PHE A 293 -6.18 -7.36 2.22
CA PHE A 293 -4.97 -6.97 2.92
C PHE A 293 -4.62 -5.50 2.61
N GLN A 294 -3.33 -5.18 2.42
CA GLN A 294 -2.87 -3.84 2.04
C GLN A 294 -2.83 -3.63 0.51
N PHE A 295 -3.32 -4.56 -0.28
CA PHE A 295 -3.13 -4.56 -1.73
C PHE A 295 -4.15 -3.71 -2.47
N TYR A 296 -5.42 -3.83 -2.14
CA TYR A 296 -6.48 -2.95 -2.62
C TYR A 296 -7.58 -2.80 -1.57
N GLY A 297 -8.34 -1.71 -1.68
CA GLY A 297 -9.43 -1.39 -0.78
C GLY A 297 -10.69 -2.21 -1.04
N TYR A 298 -11.83 -1.67 -0.69
CA TYR A 298 -13.12 -2.25 -1.04
C TYR A 298 -13.21 -2.50 -2.53
N ASN A 299 -13.94 -3.55 -2.91
CA ASN A 299 -14.17 -3.83 -4.30
C ASN A 299 -15.58 -4.37 -4.52
N CYS A 300 -16.19 -3.96 -5.64
CA CYS A 300 -17.49 -4.43 -6.08
C CYS A 300 -17.31 -5.31 -7.32
N VAL A 301 -17.92 -6.48 -7.32
CA VAL A 301 -17.91 -7.38 -8.46
C VAL A 301 -19.33 -7.47 -9.04
N PHE A 302 -19.45 -7.19 -10.31
CA PHE A 302 -20.69 -7.34 -11.06
C PHE A 302 -20.71 -8.69 -11.75
N TYR A 303 -21.84 -9.36 -11.66
CA TYR A 303 -22.06 -10.69 -12.22
C TYR A 303 -23.21 -10.64 -13.22
N TYR A 304 -23.10 -11.39 -14.29
CA TYR A 304 -24.19 -11.70 -15.20
C TYR A 304 -24.48 -13.21 -15.12
N GLU A 305 -25.68 -13.58 -14.67
CA GLU A 305 -26.05 -14.99 -14.42
C GLU A 305 -25.03 -15.76 -13.54
N GLY A 306 -24.45 -15.07 -12.54
CA GLY A 306 -23.45 -15.64 -11.62
C GLY A 306 -22.02 -15.65 -12.15
N ILE A 307 -21.77 -15.25 -13.40
CA ILE A 307 -20.44 -15.14 -13.99
C ILE A 307 -19.90 -13.71 -13.79
N PRO A 308 -18.70 -13.52 -13.23
CA PRO A 308 -18.14 -12.20 -13.02
C PRO A 308 -17.81 -11.54 -14.36
N ILE A 309 -18.29 -10.30 -14.55
CA ILE A 309 -18.12 -9.52 -15.77
C ILE A 309 -17.31 -8.24 -15.56
N PHE A 310 -17.29 -7.72 -14.33
CA PHE A 310 -16.59 -6.50 -14.03
C PHE A 310 -16.16 -6.47 -12.56
N TYR A 311 -14.88 -6.16 -12.32
CA TYR A 311 -14.28 -5.92 -11.00
C TYR A 311 -13.96 -4.45 -10.88
N PHE A 312 -14.55 -3.79 -9.89
CA PHE A 312 -14.36 -2.39 -9.60
C PHE A 312 -13.67 -2.23 -8.25
N TYR A 313 -12.48 -1.60 -8.23
CA TYR A 313 -11.60 -1.53 -7.07
C TYR A 313 -11.43 -0.11 -6.55
N SER A 314 -11.43 0.04 -5.24
CA SER A 314 -10.92 1.23 -4.57
C SER A 314 -9.40 1.28 -4.62
N SER A 315 -8.83 2.48 -4.77
CA SER A 315 -7.39 2.74 -4.73
C SER A 315 -6.75 2.48 -3.36
N ASN A 316 -7.55 2.28 -2.31
CA ASN A 316 -7.08 2.18 -0.92
C ASN A 316 -6.21 3.37 -0.51
N GLU A 317 -6.68 4.60 -0.79
CA GLU A 317 -5.99 5.87 -0.51
C GLU A 317 -4.61 6.01 -1.19
N ARG A 318 -4.37 5.28 -2.26
CA ARG A 318 -3.14 5.36 -3.05
C ARG A 318 -3.39 6.07 -4.35
N CYS A 319 -2.34 6.69 -4.86
CA CYS A 319 -2.34 7.21 -6.22
C CYS A 319 -2.29 6.06 -7.22
N ILE A 320 -3.18 6.07 -8.23
CA ILE A 320 -3.26 5.05 -9.27
C ILE A 320 -2.54 5.59 -10.52
N PRO A 321 -1.32 5.12 -10.82
CA PRO A 321 -0.57 5.63 -11.98
C PRO A 321 -1.22 5.19 -13.28
N TYR A 322 -1.43 6.14 -14.20
CA TYR A 322 -2.07 5.88 -15.48
C TYR A 322 -1.48 6.66 -16.65
N LYS A 323 -1.84 6.24 -17.86
CA LYS A 323 -1.66 6.99 -19.09
C LYS A 323 -3.01 7.22 -19.76
N THR A 324 -3.21 8.42 -20.29
CA THR A 324 -4.40 8.76 -21.10
C THR A 324 -4.19 8.32 -22.54
N VAL A 325 -5.13 7.55 -23.07
CA VAL A 325 -5.05 6.94 -24.40
C VAL A 325 -6.39 7.03 -25.13
N ASP A 326 -6.38 6.78 -26.44
CA ASP A 326 -7.63 6.65 -27.19
C ASP A 326 -8.37 5.37 -26.78
N TYR A 327 -9.69 5.45 -26.69
CA TYR A 327 -10.50 4.28 -26.41
C TYR A 327 -10.49 3.33 -27.62
N VAL A 328 -10.13 2.08 -27.35
CA VAL A 328 -10.16 1.01 -28.36
C VAL A 328 -11.18 -0.05 -27.94
N LYS A 329 -12.22 -0.20 -28.74
CA LYS A 329 -13.23 -1.24 -28.54
C LYS A 329 -12.76 -2.55 -29.14
N PHE A 330 -12.72 -3.60 -28.31
CA PHE A 330 -12.39 -4.98 -28.66
C PHE A 330 -13.68 -5.81 -28.67
N GLU A 331 -14.40 -5.81 -29.79
CA GLU A 331 -15.65 -6.60 -29.91
C GLU A 331 -15.35 -8.11 -29.90
N ASN A 332 -14.21 -8.48 -30.47
CA ASN A 332 -13.66 -9.85 -30.44
C ASN A 332 -12.19 -9.82 -30.89
N THR A 333 -11.56 -10.98 -30.99
CA THR A 333 -10.14 -11.10 -31.38
C THR A 333 -9.82 -10.61 -32.80
N LYS A 334 -10.83 -10.26 -33.63
CA LYS A 334 -10.66 -9.81 -35.02
C LYS A 334 -11.15 -8.38 -35.24
N ASN A 335 -12.21 -7.98 -34.53
CA ASN A 335 -12.85 -6.68 -34.71
C ASN A 335 -12.37 -5.69 -33.65
N VAL A 336 -11.49 -4.79 -34.05
CA VAL A 336 -10.88 -3.77 -33.20
C VAL A 336 -11.16 -2.41 -33.80
N LYS A 337 -11.79 -1.52 -33.02
CA LYS A 337 -12.20 -0.19 -33.47
C LYS A 337 -11.70 0.86 -32.48
N ALA A 338 -10.80 1.73 -32.93
CA ALA A 338 -10.38 2.92 -32.17
C ALA A 338 -11.43 4.02 -32.32
N THR A 339 -11.68 4.75 -31.25
CA THR A 339 -12.53 5.95 -31.21
C THR A 339 -11.69 7.18 -30.86
N LYS A 340 -12.29 8.36 -30.86
CA LYS A 340 -11.63 9.59 -30.43
C LYS A 340 -11.77 9.87 -28.93
N ASP A 341 -12.57 9.07 -28.25
CA ASP A 341 -12.77 9.19 -26.81
C ASP A 341 -11.49 8.82 -26.05
N LYS A 342 -11.27 9.44 -24.94
CA LYS A 342 -10.07 9.22 -24.12
C LYS A 342 -10.43 8.42 -22.88
N ILE A 343 -9.59 7.44 -22.58
CA ILE A 343 -9.66 6.65 -21.35
C ILE A 343 -8.33 6.65 -20.63
N LYS A 344 -8.32 6.20 -19.39
CA LYS A 344 -7.10 5.99 -18.59
C LYS A 344 -6.78 4.51 -18.52
N ILE A 345 -5.54 4.15 -18.82
CA ILE A 345 -5.01 2.79 -18.63
C ILE A 345 -3.94 2.83 -17.55
N GLY A 346 -3.96 1.90 -16.62
CA GLY A 346 -2.94 1.73 -15.60
C GLY A 346 -1.55 1.61 -16.23
N SER A 347 -0.53 2.21 -15.58
CA SER A 347 0.85 2.12 -16.06
C SER A 347 1.29 0.65 -16.18
N PHE A 348 2.38 0.40 -16.92
CA PHE A 348 2.93 -0.95 -17.06
C PHE A 348 3.21 -1.60 -15.70
N ASP A 349 3.92 -0.89 -14.83
CA ASP A 349 4.28 -1.41 -13.51
C ASP A 349 3.04 -1.68 -12.64
N PHE A 350 1.99 -0.86 -12.77
CA PHE A 350 0.72 -1.05 -12.07
C PHE A 350 -0.02 -2.31 -12.57
N ASN A 351 -0.05 -2.55 -13.87
CA ASN A 351 -0.65 -3.77 -14.43
C ASN A 351 0.08 -5.04 -13.98
N ILE A 352 1.43 -5.00 -13.93
CA ILE A 352 2.23 -6.13 -13.41
C ILE A 352 1.94 -6.36 -11.93
N MET A 353 1.89 -5.28 -11.12
CA MET A 353 1.56 -5.35 -9.71
C MET A 353 0.18 -6.00 -9.50
N GLN A 354 -0.83 -5.57 -10.25
CA GLN A 354 -2.19 -6.11 -10.15
C GLN A 354 -2.24 -7.60 -10.49
N ALA A 355 -1.59 -8.01 -11.58
CA ALA A 355 -1.54 -9.42 -11.94
C ALA A 355 -0.85 -10.28 -10.85
N LEU A 356 0.20 -9.77 -10.20
CA LEU A 356 0.85 -10.44 -9.07
C LEU A 356 -0.07 -10.51 -7.83
N ILE A 357 -0.82 -9.44 -7.54
CA ILE A 357 -1.78 -9.42 -6.42
C ILE A 357 -2.88 -10.46 -6.65
N ILE A 358 -3.45 -10.51 -7.86
CA ILE A 358 -4.48 -11.49 -8.20
C ILE A 358 -3.91 -12.92 -8.12
N LEU A 359 -2.67 -13.13 -8.57
CA LEU A 359 -2.00 -14.43 -8.44
C LEU A 359 -1.86 -14.87 -6.97
N VAL A 360 -1.57 -13.94 -6.06
CA VAL A 360 -1.56 -14.23 -4.61
C VAL A 360 -2.97 -14.50 -4.11
N LYS A 361 -3.96 -13.71 -4.55
CA LYS A 361 -5.36 -13.84 -4.13
C LYS A 361 -5.94 -15.21 -4.52
N VAL A 362 -5.80 -15.63 -5.77
CA VAL A 362 -6.32 -16.95 -6.23
C VAL A 362 -5.71 -18.11 -5.46
N ARG A 363 -4.47 -17.98 -4.96
CA ARG A 363 -3.84 -18.97 -4.09
C ARG A 363 -4.35 -18.94 -2.66
N VAL A 364 -4.72 -17.76 -2.16
CA VAL A 364 -5.33 -17.59 -0.83
C VAL A 364 -6.75 -18.18 -0.83
N ASP A 365 -7.48 -17.99 -1.92
CA ASP A 365 -8.83 -18.52 -2.11
C ASP A 365 -8.85 -20.02 -2.51
N ASP A 366 -7.65 -20.65 -2.56
CA ASP A 366 -7.45 -22.06 -3.02
C ASP A 366 -7.92 -22.33 -4.45
N ASP A 367 -8.06 -21.25 -5.24
CA ASP A 367 -8.37 -21.30 -6.67
C ASP A 367 -7.08 -21.25 -7.46
N THR A 368 -6.69 -22.37 -8.07
CA THR A 368 -5.46 -22.48 -8.86
C THR A 368 -5.70 -22.52 -10.36
N GLU A 369 -6.92 -22.54 -10.83
CA GLU A 369 -7.27 -22.65 -12.25
C GLU A 369 -6.71 -21.47 -13.06
N TRP A 370 -6.73 -20.28 -12.50
CA TRP A 370 -6.25 -19.06 -13.13
C TRP A 370 -4.72 -18.84 -13.07
N ASN A 371 -3.96 -19.65 -12.35
CA ASN A 371 -2.52 -19.45 -12.21
C ASN A 371 -1.79 -19.39 -13.56
N ASP A 372 -2.08 -20.31 -14.46
CA ASP A 372 -1.45 -20.38 -15.79
C ASP A 372 -1.82 -19.18 -16.66
N VAL A 373 -3.07 -18.75 -16.59
CA VAL A 373 -3.58 -17.56 -17.29
C VAL A 373 -2.84 -16.31 -16.80
N LEU A 374 -2.68 -16.14 -15.48
CA LEU A 374 -2.00 -14.98 -14.91
C LEU A 374 -0.49 -14.96 -15.22
N TYR A 375 0.17 -16.11 -15.21
CA TYR A 375 1.58 -16.19 -15.68
C TYR A 375 1.71 -15.79 -17.15
N LYS A 376 0.82 -16.27 -18.01
CA LYS A 376 0.79 -15.89 -19.43
C LYS A 376 0.48 -14.40 -19.61
N LEU A 377 -0.40 -13.83 -18.79
CA LEU A 377 -0.71 -12.41 -18.79
C LEU A 377 0.52 -11.56 -18.45
N ILE A 378 1.23 -11.89 -17.36
CA ILE A 378 2.45 -11.19 -16.95
C ILE A 378 3.54 -11.32 -18.03
N ASN A 379 3.79 -12.54 -18.54
CA ASN A 379 4.75 -12.76 -19.61
C ASN A 379 4.36 -11.97 -20.87
N GLY A 380 3.08 -11.92 -21.20
CA GLY A 380 2.55 -11.16 -22.32
C GLY A 380 2.79 -9.66 -22.19
N PHE A 381 2.51 -9.07 -21.02
CA PHE A 381 2.81 -7.67 -20.74
C PHE A 381 4.30 -7.35 -20.92
N VAL A 382 5.18 -8.17 -20.35
CA VAL A 382 6.63 -7.97 -20.46
C VAL A 382 7.10 -8.07 -21.91
N ASN A 383 6.62 -9.08 -22.65
CA ASN A 383 6.99 -9.27 -24.05
C ASN A 383 6.50 -8.12 -24.93
N LEU A 384 5.25 -7.72 -24.80
CA LEU A 384 4.65 -6.62 -25.57
C LEU A 384 5.35 -5.30 -25.28
N ARG A 385 5.66 -5.01 -24.01
CA ARG A 385 6.42 -3.82 -23.63
C ARG A 385 7.80 -3.80 -24.33
N ASN A 386 8.55 -4.90 -24.22
CA ASN A 386 9.87 -4.98 -24.81
C ASN A 386 9.84 -4.84 -26.34
N LEU A 387 8.86 -5.45 -27.01
CA LEU A 387 8.65 -5.30 -28.45
C LEU A 387 8.30 -3.85 -28.81
N TYR A 388 7.38 -3.23 -28.08
CA TYR A 388 6.97 -1.83 -28.31
C TYR A 388 8.16 -0.87 -28.16
N LEU A 389 8.93 -0.98 -27.08
CA LEU A 389 10.13 -0.16 -26.86
C LEU A 389 11.15 -0.32 -27.99
N LYS A 390 11.40 -1.57 -28.39
CA LYS A 390 12.32 -1.87 -29.50
C LYS A 390 11.84 -1.28 -30.83
N GLN A 391 10.57 -1.47 -31.19
CA GLN A 391 9.97 -0.98 -32.44
C GLN A 391 10.00 0.54 -32.55
N ASN A 392 9.80 1.23 -31.44
CA ASN A 392 9.77 2.70 -31.39
C ASN A 392 11.12 3.32 -30.99
N LYS A 393 12.17 2.51 -30.77
CA LYS A 393 13.51 2.95 -30.32
C LYS A 393 13.46 3.77 -29.03
N LEU A 394 12.58 3.39 -28.11
CA LEU A 394 12.38 4.03 -26.82
C LEU A 394 13.12 3.29 -25.70
N LYS A 395 13.53 4.04 -24.70
CA LYS A 395 13.98 3.51 -23.41
C LYS A 395 12.79 3.30 -22.48
N SER A 396 13.00 2.52 -21.42
CA SER A 396 11.94 2.14 -20.48
C SER A 396 11.34 3.32 -19.71
N TYR A 397 12.03 4.43 -19.63
CA TYR A 397 11.62 5.67 -18.94
C TYR A 397 11.19 6.80 -19.90
N ASP A 398 11.32 6.59 -21.21
CA ASP A 398 10.81 7.58 -22.18
C ASP A 398 9.27 7.64 -22.09
N ASP A 399 8.71 8.84 -22.23
CA ASP A 399 7.27 9.03 -22.12
C ASP A 399 6.50 8.21 -23.18
N SER A 400 5.79 7.22 -22.71
CA SER A 400 5.00 6.30 -23.53
C SER A 400 3.95 5.58 -22.66
N VAL A 401 3.05 4.86 -23.31
CA VAL A 401 2.05 4.05 -22.59
C VAL A 401 2.68 2.94 -21.74
N VAL A 402 3.86 2.48 -22.12
CA VAL A 402 4.60 1.40 -21.45
C VAL A 402 5.77 1.89 -20.61
N ALA A 403 5.84 3.20 -20.34
CA ALA A 403 6.88 3.79 -19.50
C ALA A 403 6.82 3.27 -18.05
N SER A 404 8.01 3.13 -17.44
CA SER A 404 8.13 2.95 -15.99
C SER A 404 8.16 4.31 -15.26
N PHE A 405 7.96 4.30 -13.95
CA PHE A 405 8.01 5.48 -13.07
C PHE A 405 7.02 6.59 -13.47
N VAL A 406 5.81 6.19 -13.82
CA VAL A 406 4.75 7.13 -14.20
C VAL A 406 4.33 7.96 -12.99
N THR A 407 4.47 9.28 -13.08
CA THR A 407 4.08 10.23 -12.03
C THR A 407 2.65 10.75 -12.17
N GLN A 408 2.06 10.63 -13.38
CA GLN A 408 0.66 10.96 -13.59
C GLN A 408 -0.22 9.92 -12.91
N CYS A 409 -1.09 10.35 -12.01
CA CYS A 409 -1.92 9.43 -11.24
C CYS A 409 -3.32 9.96 -10.95
N LEU A 410 -4.26 9.06 -10.72
CA LEU A 410 -5.60 9.34 -10.21
C LEU A 410 -5.57 9.22 -8.69
N GLY A 411 -6.21 10.16 -8.00
CA GLY A 411 -6.22 10.24 -6.54
C GLY A 411 -5.22 11.24 -5.97
N LYS A 412 -5.14 11.28 -4.65
CA LYS A 412 -4.30 12.23 -3.92
C LYS A 412 -3.03 11.56 -3.42
N VAL A 413 -1.90 12.22 -3.62
CA VAL A 413 -0.63 11.85 -2.99
C VAL A 413 -0.63 12.45 -1.58
N ILE A 414 -0.72 11.59 -0.56
CA ILE A 414 -0.76 12.00 0.84
C ILE A 414 0.41 11.34 1.56
N SER A 415 1.27 12.15 2.18
CA SER A 415 2.42 11.63 2.93
C SER A 415 1.97 10.80 4.14
N SER A 416 2.83 9.87 4.56
CA SER A 416 2.58 9.03 5.74
C SER A 416 2.37 9.87 7.00
N GLU A 417 3.12 10.97 7.15
CA GLU A 417 3.03 11.90 8.29
C GLU A 417 1.65 12.56 8.34
N ARG A 418 1.14 13.00 7.18
CA ARG A 418 -0.21 13.59 7.11
C ARG A 418 -1.30 12.57 7.44
N LYS A 419 -1.19 11.32 6.96
CA LYS A 419 -2.14 10.25 7.29
C LYS A 419 -2.16 9.98 8.78
N VAL A 420 -1.00 9.84 9.40
CA VAL A 420 -0.86 9.65 10.84
C VAL A 420 -1.42 10.86 11.60
N GLY A 421 -1.10 12.08 11.18
CA GLY A 421 -1.64 13.30 11.77
C GLY A 421 -3.17 13.35 11.76
N LEU A 422 -3.79 13.02 10.63
CA LEU A 422 -5.26 12.96 10.51
C LEU A 422 -5.86 11.88 11.44
N LEU A 423 -5.25 10.70 11.51
CA LEU A 423 -5.67 9.64 12.42
C LEU A 423 -5.59 10.08 13.89
N ILE A 424 -4.48 10.70 14.29
CA ILE A 424 -4.28 11.24 15.64
C ILE A 424 -5.36 12.28 15.94
N MET A 425 -5.60 13.24 15.04
CA MET A 425 -6.63 14.27 15.23
C MET A 425 -8.02 13.67 15.36
N SER A 426 -8.36 12.66 14.55
CA SER A 426 -9.63 11.94 14.67
C SER A 426 -9.78 11.26 16.04
N ARG A 427 -8.72 10.59 16.52
CA ARG A 427 -8.72 9.96 17.85
C ARG A 427 -8.89 10.97 18.98
N LEU A 428 -8.18 12.10 18.92
CA LEU A 428 -8.28 13.17 19.92
C LEU A 428 -9.67 13.77 19.98
N LYS A 429 -10.33 14.01 18.83
CA LYS A 429 -11.72 14.45 18.77
C LYS A 429 -12.67 13.46 19.49
N LYS A 430 -12.40 12.16 19.34
CA LYS A 430 -13.15 11.09 20.03
C LYS A 430 -12.66 10.84 21.47
N LYS A 431 -11.83 11.71 22.04
CA LYS A 431 -11.22 11.56 23.38
C LYS A 431 -10.47 10.23 23.57
N LYS A 432 -9.89 9.69 22.48
CA LYS A 432 -9.05 8.51 22.50
C LYS A 432 -7.59 8.93 22.52
N PRO A 433 -6.66 8.14 23.11
CA PRO A 433 -5.22 8.43 23.04
C PRO A 433 -4.72 8.57 21.60
N ALA A 434 -3.79 9.50 21.42
CA ALA A 434 -3.20 9.80 20.12
C ALA A 434 -2.53 8.59 19.47
N ILE A 435 -1.79 7.81 20.27
CA ILE A 435 -0.99 6.66 19.81
C ILE A 435 -1.21 5.50 20.79
N ILE A 436 -1.36 4.29 20.27
CA ILE A 436 -1.40 3.07 21.08
C ILE A 436 0.02 2.78 21.55
N ARG A 437 0.22 2.69 22.87
CA ARG A 437 1.51 2.38 23.51
C ARG A 437 1.34 1.32 24.59
N TYR A 438 2.38 0.51 24.77
CA TYR A 438 2.47 -0.48 25.82
C TYR A 438 3.86 -0.48 26.42
N THR A 439 3.96 -0.45 27.75
CA THR A 439 5.19 -0.65 28.53
C THR A 439 4.93 -1.70 29.59
N PRO A 440 5.84 -2.67 29.82
CA PRO A 440 5.63 -3.78 30.76
C PRO A 440 5.92 -3.43 32.22
N ASP A 441 5.72 -2.18 32.64
CA ASP A 441 5.88 -1.67 33.99
C ASP A 441 4.53 -1.42 34.71
N LYS A 442 4.55 -0.75 35.88
CA LYS A 442 3.33 -0.46 36.64
C LYS A 442 2.33 0.45 35.91
N GLU A 443 2.81 1.28 34.99
CA GLU A 443 1.95 2.13 34.16
C GLU A 443 1.25 1.34 33.05
N SER A 444 1.77 0.17 32.72
CA SER A 444 1.23 -0.72 31.69
C SER A 444 -0.19 -1.16 31.97
N SER A 445 -0.64 -1.23 33.24
CA SER A 445 -2.00 -1.60 33.57
C SER A 445 -3.06 -0.62 33.01
N ASN A 446 -2.71 0.67 32.92
CA ASN A 446 -3.58 1.70 32.35
C ASN A 446 -3.53 1.67 30.80
N ASN A 447 -2.35 1.49 30.22
CA ASN A 447 -2.17 1.34 28.78
C ASN A 447 -2.87 0.08 28.26
N PHE A 448 -2.88 -0.97 29.07
CA PHE A 448 -3.47 -2.24 28.77
C PHE A 448 -5.00 -2.17 28.63
N ASN A 449 -5.68 -1.55 29.59
CA ASN A 449 -7.13 -1.32 29.54
C ASN A 449 -7.54 -0.48 28.33
N TYR A 450 -6.61 0.32 27.81
CA TYR A 450 -6.84 1.11 26.62
C TYR A 450 -6.68 0.28 25.32
N ILE A 451 -5.66 -0.57 25.24
CA ILE A 451 -5.47 -1.49 24.11
C ILE A 451 -6.62 -2.51 24.05
N PHE A 452 -7.11 -2.93 25.23
CA PHE A 452 -8.17 -3.92 25.38
C PHE A 452 -9.27 -3.41 26.33
N PRO A 453 -10.10 -2.45 25.92
CA PRO A 453 -11.01 -1.70 26.81
C PRO A 453 -12.03 -2.56 27.55
N ASN A 454 -12.30 -3.78 27.11
CA ASN A 454 -13.28 -4.69 27.69
C ASN A 454 -12.64 -5.85 28.49
N SER A 455 -11.34 -5.77 28.80
CA SER A 455 -10.63 -6.84 29.52
C SER A 455 -10.10 -6.33 30.87
N SER A 456 -10.32 -7.09 31.93
CA SER A 456 -9.62 -6.88 33.19
C SER A 456 -8.17 -7.38 33.07
N GLY A 457 -7.19 -6.59 33.56
CA GLY A 457 -5.76 -6.74 33.31
C GLY A 457 -5.15 -8.14 33.42
N ASN A 458 -5.72 -9.03 34.25
CA ASN A 458 -5.25 -10.42 34.40
C ASN A 458 -5.85 -11.42 33.42
N GLN A 459 -6.78 -11.01 32.54
CA GLN A 459 -7.51 -11.92 31.66
C GLN A 459 -6.99 -11.99 30.22
N ILE A 460 -5.96 -11.21 29.89
CA ILE A 460 -5.41 -11.17 28.52
C ILE A 460 -4.62 -12.40 28.15
N LYS A 461 -4.08 -13.07 29.14
CA LYS A 461 -3.47 -14.38 28.90
C LYS A 461 -4.50 -15.43 28.45
N ASN A 462 -5.80 -15.10 28.45
CA ASN A 462 -6.91 -15.99 28.14
C ASN A 462 -7.66 -15.55 26.87
N GLU A 463 -8.17 -16.53 26.16
CA GLU A 463 -8.96 -16.60 24.92
C GLU A 463 -9.80 -15.37 24.47
N LYS A 464 -10.09 -14.39 25.35
CA LYS A 464 -10.89 -13.21 25.00
C LYS A 464 -10.16 -12.21 24.11
N CYS A 465 -8.83 -12.11 24.22
CA CYS A 465 -8.06 -11.25 23.31
C CYS A 465 -8.00 -11.80 21.89
N LEU A 466 -7.97 -13.12 21.78
CA LEU A 466 -8.10 -13.80 20.50
C LEU A 466 -9.47 -13.51 19.84
N LYS A 467 -10.54 -13.33 20.63
CA LYS A 467 -11.88 -13.02 20.08
C LYS A 467 -12.03 -11.60 19.56
N LEU A 468 -11.32 -10.62 20.12
CA LEU A 468 -11.31 -9.23 19.59
C LEU A 468 -10.55 -9.09 18.27
N VAL A 469 -9.59 -9.99 18.02
CA VAL A 469 -8.83 -10.07 16.76
C VAL A 469 -9.45 -11.08 15.77
N GLU A 470 -10.31 -11.96 16.26
CA GLU A 470 -10.96 -13.04 15.48
C GLU A 470 -12.22 -12.61 14.72
N THR A 471 -12.72 -11.41 14.89
CA THR A 471 -13.85 -10.93 14.10
C THR A 471 -13.37 -9.94 13.05
N PRO A 472 -13.59 -10.13 11.78
CA PRO A 472 -14.75 -10.78 11.18
C PRO A 472 -14.41 -11.76 10.07
N ASN A 473 -14.30 -13.03 10.35
CA ASN A 473 -14.34 -14.02 9.29
C ASN A 473 -15.20 -15.22 9.72
N LYS A 474 -16.47 -14.96 10.01
CA LYS A 474 -17.48 -15.99 9.83
C LYS A 474 -17.79 -16.07 8.35
N SER A 475 -17.53 -17.25 7.80
CA SER A 475 -17.85 -17.63 6.44
C SER A 475 -19.24 -17.11 6.02
N CYS A 476 -19.30 -16.50 4.84
CA CYS A 476 -20.51 -16.04 4.19
C CYS A 476 -21.50 -17.16 3.82
N ASN A 477 -21.57 -18.28 4.56
CA ASN A 477 -22.42 -19.40 4.21
C ASN A 477 -23.70 -19.54 5.04
N ASP A 478 -23.91 -18.75 6.09
CA ASP A 478 -25.17 -18.81 6.83
C ASP A 478 -25.84 -17.42 6.85
N GLY A 479 -26.81 -17.27 5.97
CA GLY A 479 -27.64 -16.09 5.79
C GLY A 479 -28.54 -15.79 7.00
N LYS A 480 -27.95 -15.35 8.10
CA LYS A 480 -28.63 -14.64 9.19
C LYS A 480 -27.64 -13.73 9.88
N PHE A 481 -27.46 -12.53 9.33
CA PHE A 481 -26.95 -11.41 10.08
C PHE A 481 -28.08 -10.89 10.99
N LYS A 482 -27.86 -10.88 12.29
CA LYS A 482 -28.55 -9.99 13.22
C LYS A 482 -27.70 -8.75 13.36
N ASP A 483 -28.35 -7.66 13.08
CA ASP A 483 -27.87 -6.27 13.18
C ASP A 483 -27.45 -5.97 14.62
N ASP A 484 -26.14 -5.89 14.86
CA ASP A 484 -25.54 -5.34 16.08
C ASP A 484 -24.29 -4.47 15.77
N GLU A 485 -24.10 -4.06 14.50
CA GLU A 485 -22.93 -3.23 14.05
C GLU A 485 -23.31 -1.82 13.54
N ASP A 486 -24.57 -1.40 13.67
CA ASP A 486 -25.04 -0.13 13.09
C ASP A 486 -24.89 1.10 14.02
N GLU A 487 -24.27 0.97 15.21
CA GLU A 487 -24.12 2.14 16.12
C GLU A 487 -22.95 3.09 15.79
N ASP A 488 -22.03 2.74 14.88
CA ASP A 488 -20.87 3.60 14.59
C ASP A 488 -20.98 4.44 13.29
N GLU A 489 -22.00 4.22 12.44
CA GLU A 489 -22.18 4.98 11.19
C GLU A 489 -23.15 6.16 11.28
N ASP A 490 -24.03 6.22 12.28
CA ASP A 490 -25.05 7.27 12.36
C ASP A 490 -24.57 8.59 13.00
N GLU A 491 -23.43 8.61 13.71
CA GLU A 491 -22.89 9.86 14.27
C GLU A 491 -22.23 10.81 13.26
N ASN A 492 -21.98 10.35 12.02
CA ASN A 492 -21.41 11.21 10.98
C ASN A 492 -22.44 11.89 10.06
N LYS A 493 -23.73 11.62 10.24
CA LYS A 493 -24.79 12.23 9.43
C LYS A 493 -25.35 13.52 10.00
N ASP A 494 -25.23 13.73 11.31
CA ASP A 494 -25.86 14.87 11.97
C ASP A 494 -25.03 16.16 11.95
N GLU A 495 -23.70 16.08 11.69
CA GLU A 495 -22.86 17.29 11.64
C GLU A 495 -22.85 17.99 10.27
N ASP A 496 -23.25 17.34 9.18
CA ASP A 496 -23.30 17.95 7.85
C ASP A 496 -24.67 18.58 7.52
N GLU A 497 -25.75 18.17 8.20
CA GLU A 497 -27.09 18.76 7.98
C GLU A 497 -27.27 20.15 8.62
N ASP A 498 -26.55 20.47 9.70
CA ASP A 498 -26.67 21.78 10.36
C ASP A 498 -25.98 22.91 9.57
N ASN A 499 -25.02 22.61 8.70
CA ASN A 499 -24.38 23.61 7.85
C ASN A 499 -25.15 23.93 6.55
N GLU A 500 -25.97 22.99 6.04
CA GLU A 500 -26.81 23.26 4.87
C GLU A 500 -28.07 24.09 5.20
N ASN A 501 -28.53 24.05 6.45
CA ASN A 501 -29.72 24.81 6.88
C ASN A 501 -29.45 26.31 7.11
N GLU A 502 -28.24 26.73 7.43
CA GLU A 502 -27.90 28.15 7.53
C GLU A 502 -27.80 28.84 6.16
N ASP A 503 -27.31 28.16 5.14
CA ASP A 503 -27.22 28.69 3.78
C ASP A 503 -28.58 28.79 3.08
N ILE A 504 -29.53 27.94 3.43
CA ILE A 504 -30.90 27.99 2.89
C ILE A 504 -31.75 29.10 3.54
N LYS A 505 -31.52 29.44 4.80
CA LYS A 505 -32.19 30.57 5.45
C LYS A 505 -31.70 31.93 4.93
N ASN A 506 -30.45 32.05 4.57
CA ASN A 506 -29.89 33.28 4.02
C ASN A 506 -30.23 33.51 2.52
N LYS A 507 -30.63 32.48 1.78
CA LYS A 507 -31.13 32.64 0.39
C LYS A 507 -32.59 33.02 0.25
N LYS A 508 -33.42 32.84 1.28
CA LYS A 508 -34.86 33.22 1.24
C LYS A 508 -35.17 34.68 1.57
N ILE A 509 -34.21 35.46 2.04
CA ILE A 509 -34.41 36.88 2.42
C ILE A 509 -33.99 37.86 1.31
N LYS A 510 -33.38 37.42 0.20
CA LYS A 510 -32.89 38.30 -0.89
C LYS A 510 -33.73 38.34 -2.17
N ILE A 511 -34.96 37.86 -2.16
CA ILE A 511 -35.87 37.98 -3.30
C ILE A 511 -37.09 38.83 -2.94
N LYS A 512 -36.86 40.11 -2.66
CA LYS A 512 -37.83 41.19 -2.86
C LYS A 512 -37.11 42.54 -2.80
N GLY A 513 -36.86 43.11 -3.96
CA GLY A 513 -36.36 44.51 -4.07
C GLY A 513 -35.68 44.84 -5.39
N LYS A 514 -36.50 45.29 -6.28
CA LYS A 514 -36.33 45.82 -7.65
C LYS A 514 -35.03 46.57 -7.98
N ASN A 515 -34.58 46.26 -9.18
CA ASN A 515 -34.01 47.18 -10.20
C ASN A 515 -33.77 48.67 -9.82
N LYS A 516 -32.56 49.11 -10.00
CA LYS A 516 -32.16 50.15 -11.01
C LYS A 516 -30.70 50.60 -10.90
N ASN A 517 -30.04 50.47 -12.01
CA ASN A 517 -29.13 51.40 -12.68
C ASN A 517 -27.86 51.99 -12.00
N ASN A 518 -26.83 51.70 -12.71
CA ASN A 518 -25.81 52.65 -13.25
C ASN A 518 -24.56 53.02 -12.44
N ASN A 519 -23.50 52.56 -13.05
CA ASN A 519 -22.34 53.33 -13.53
C ASN A 519 -21.32 53.96 -12.56
N LYS A 520 -20.12 53.63 -12.91
CA LYS A 520 -18.89 54.46 -12.94
C LYS A 520 -17.95 54.48 -11.74
N ASN A 521 -16.82 53.92 -12.09
CA ASN A 521 -15.47 54.52 -12.07
C ASN A 521 -14.75 54.83 -10.74
N ASN A 522 -13.57 54.30 -10.77
CA ASN A 522 -12.29 54.94 -10.44
C ASN A 522 -11.72 54.87 -9.04
N ASN A 523 -10.66 54.11 -9.03
CA ASN A 523 -9.29 54.58 -8.74
C ASN A 523 -8.87 54.99 -7.31
N LYS A 524 -7.75 54.41 -7.00
CA LYS A 524 -6.58 54.99 -6.32
C LYS A 524 -6.41 54.81 -4.82
N ASN A 525 -5.43 54.01 -4.56
CA ASN A 525 -4.18 54.37 -3.85
C ASN A 525 -4.20 54.76 -2.37
N ASN A 526 -3.34 54.07 -1.74
CA ASN A 526 -2.27 54.54 -0.86
C ASN A 526 -2.38 54.32 0.66
N ASN A 527 -1.45 53.51 1.05
CA ASN A 527 -0.37 53.79 2.02
C ASN A 527 -0.68 54.01 3.50
N ASN A 528 0.01 53.15 4.21
CA ASN A 528 0.93 53.51 5.30
C ASN A 528 0.47 53.51 6.75
N LYS A 529 1.28 52.76 7.45
CA LYS A 529 1.93 53.04 8.74
C LYS A 529 1.30 52.59 10.04
N LYS A 530 2.05 51.60 10.61
CA LYS A 530 2.73 51.65 11.92
C LYS A 530 1.88 51.97 13.17
N ASN A 531 1.82 51.09 14.12
CA ASN A 531 2.67 51.03 15.31
C ASN A 531 2.08 50.09 16.38
N ASN A 532 2.94 49.22 16.88
CA ASN A 532 3.25 48.88 18.26
C ASN A 532 2.16 48.92 19.34
N LYS A 533 1.92 47.79 20.05
CA LYS A 533 2.51 47.48 21.33
C LYS A 533 1.79 46.36 22.02
N GLU A 534 2.61 45.47 22.53
CA GLU A 534 2.74 44.91 23.89
C GLU A 534 1.76 43.87 24.38
N ASP A 535 2.35 42.70 24.57
CA ASP A 535 2.37 41.83 25.70
C ASP A 535 1.06 41.22 26.24
N SER A 536 0.91 39.94 26.02
CA SER A 536 0.54 39.04 27.09
C SER A 536 1.03 37.63 26.77
N ASP A 537 1.90 37.18 27.67
CA ASP A 537 2.43 35.83 27.79
C ASP A 537 1.32 34.80 27.78
N ASN A 538 1.38 33.87 26.84
CA ASN A 538 0.82 32.54 26.99
C ASN A 538 1.92 31.57 26.56
N GLU A 539 2.52 30.98 27.56
CA GLU A 539 3.36 29.81 27.44
C GLU A 539 2.57 28.69 26.75
N SER A 540 2.75 28.58 25.44
CA SER A 540 2.47 27.34 24.75
C SER A 540 3.64 26.41 25.03
N GLU A 541 3.45 25.45 25.90
CA GLU A 541 4.32 24.29 26.02
C GLU A 541 4.51 23.73 24.61
N SER A 542 5.68 23.97 24.06
CA SER A 542 6.17 23.29 22.88
C SER A 542 6.26 21.80 23.28
N ILE A 543 5.36 21.00 22.70
CA ILE A 543 5.53 19.56 22.68
C ILE A 543 6.80 19.32 21.88
N ILE A 544 7.89 19.15 22.59
CA ILE A 544 9.14 18.65 22.06
C ILE A 544 8.77 17.28 21.46
N SER A 545 8.88 17.17 20.17
CA SER A 545 8.80 15.89 19.47
C SER A 545 10.03 15.10 19.89
N ASP A 546 9.90 14.31 20.96
CA ASP A 546 10.92 13.36 21.35
C ASP A 546 11.10 12.32 20.25
N GLY A 547 12.25 12.35 19.65
CA GLY A 547 12.76 11.34 18.74
C GLY A 547 12.57 11.69 17.28
N GLU A 548 13.52 12.40 16.73
CA GLU A 548 13.88 12.21 15.33
C GLU A 548 14.12 10.72 15.14
N TYR A 549 13.15 10.07 14.48
CA TYR A 549 13.36 8.77 13.89
C TYR A 549 14.36 8.95 12.76
N ILE A 550 15.63 8.85 13.07
CA ILE A 550 16.63 8.52 12.07
C ILE A 550 16.33 7.05 11.73
N SER A 551 15.45 6.84 10.77
CA SER A 551 15.33 5.52 10.16
C SER A 551 16.72 5.21 9.57
N GLU A 552 17.13 3.95 9.56
CA GLU A 552 18.32 3.45 8.82
C GLU A 552 18.40 3.95 7.37
N TYR A 553 17.37 4.64 6.89
CA TYR A 553 17.20 5.19 5.56
C TYR A 553 17.78 6.61 5.41
N GLU A 554 18.07 7.33 6.48
CA GLU A 554 18.66 8.67 6.42
C GLU A 554 20.20 8.68 6.50
N LEU A 555 20.81 7.56 6.84
CA LEU A 555 22.28 7.41 6.91
C LEU A 555 22.93 7.10 5.55
N ASP A 556 22.15 6.81 4.51
CA ASP A 556 22.65 6.55 3.15
C ASP A 556 22.61 7.80 2.23
N GLU A 557 22.28 9.00 2.76
CA GLU A 557 22.28 10.26 1.99
C GLU A 557 23.54 11.11 2.26
N LYS A 558 24.69 10.51 2.16
CA LYS A 558 25.92 11.26 1.86
C LYS A 558 26.90 10.39 1.11
#